data_bab03cae26ca81e0124d734b18e157f5
#
_entry.id   bab03cae26ca81e0124d734b18e157f5
#
_cell.length_a   1.000
_cell.length_b   1.000
_cell.length_c   1.000
_cell.angle_alpha   90.00
_cell.angle_beta   90.00
_cell.angle_gamma   90.00
#
_symmetry.space_group_name_H-M   'P 1'
#
loop_
_entity.id
_entity.type
_entity.pdbx_description
1 polymer ?
#
loop_
_entity_poly.entity_id
_entity_poly.type
_entity_poly.pdbx_seq_one_letter_code
_entity_poly.pdbx_strand_id
1 'polypeptide(L)'
;MKTFTYNNKDITIPKPFDSCFFGSNPLKEMTIHNRFNDEYYQQSATLPAFAVAIYDTIIGSEMSEDYDTMQKGLTWFQKYFTKQYFVLLD
;
A
#
# COMPACT_ATOMS: atom_id res chain seq x y z
N MET A 1 -11.23 9.26 -9.53
CA MET A 1 -10.60 8.93 -8.24
C MET A 1 -11.59 8.23 -7.35
N LYS A 2 -11.10 7.37 -6.46
CA LYS A 2 -11.91 6.71 -5.43
C LYS A 2 -11.54 7.25 -4.07
N THR A 3 -12.48 7.23 -3.14
CA THR A 3 -12.25 7.63 -1.75
C THR A 3 -12.80 6.57 -0.82
N PHE A 4 -11.99 6.15 0.15
CA PHE A 4 -12.40 5.26 1.22
C PHE A 4 -12.27 5.99 2.56
N THR A 5 -13.22 5.75 3.45
CA THR A 5 -13.12 6.25 4.84
C THR A 5 -12.58 5.12 5.71
N TYR A 6 -11.43 5.35 6.33
CA TYR A 6 -10.76 4.37 7.17
C TYR A 6 -10.18 5.08 8.40
N ASN A 7 -10.52 4.58 9.59
CA ASN A 7 -10.11 5.19 10.87
C ASN A 7 -10.43 6.69 10.95
N ASN A 8 -11.65 7.05 10.53
CA ASN A 8 -12.16 8.43 10.53
C ASN A 8 -11.39 9.38 9.59
N LYS A 9 -10.67 8.84 8.62
CA LYS A 9 -9.98 9.62 7.60
C LYS A 9 -10.50 9.28 6.23
N ASP A 10 -10.66 10.27 5.39
CA ASP A 10 -10.98 10.07 3.98
C ASP A 10 -9.67 9.93 3.21
N ILE A 11 -9.50 8.77 2.58
CA ILE A 11 -8.29 8.44 1.84
C ILE A 11 -8.63 8.39 0.36
N THR A 12 -8.04 9.30 -0.41
CA THR A 12 -8.29 9.41 -1.85
C THR A 12 -7.27 8.59 -2.62
N ILE A 13 -7.77 7.78 -3.56
CA ILE A 13 -6.94 6.92 -4.39
C ILE A 13 -6.78 7.58 -5.77
N PRO A 14 -5.59 8.07 -6.12
CA PRO A 14 -5.37 8.72 -7.42
C PRO A 14 -5.15 7.70 -8.54
N LYS A 15 -5.15 8.18 -9.77
CA LYS A 15 -4.71 7.36 -10.90
C LYS A 15 -3.21 7.07 -10.78
N PRO A 16 -2.75 5.90 -11.20
CA PRO A 16 -3.50 4.81 -11.83
C PRO A 16 -4.11 3.82 -10.83
N PHE A 17 -3.95 4.06 -9.53
CA PHE A 17 -4.34 3.10 -8.49
C PHE A 17 -5.85 2.97 -8.33
N ASP A 18 -6.62 3.97 -8.79
CA ASP A 18 -8.08 3.94 -8.70
C ASP A 18 -8.72 2.86 -9.57
N SER A 19 -7.97 2.28 -10.51
CA SER A 19 -8.41 1.16 -11.33
C SER A 19 -8.02 -0.21 -10.78
N CYS A 20 -7.32 -0.27 -9.66
CA CYS A 20 -6.96 -1.53 -9.02
C CYS A 20 -8.21 -2.26 -8.53
N PHE A 21 -8.13 -3.59 -8.49
CA PHE A 21 -9.16 -4.40 -7.89
C PHE A 21 -8.94 -4.48 -6.38
N PHE A 22 -9.86 -3.92 -5.62
CA PHE A 22 -9.72 -3.82 -4.16
C PHE A 22 -10.41 -4.96 -3.39
N GLY A 23 -10.96 -5.95 -4.09
CA GLY A 23 -11.66 -7.05 -3.47
C GLY A 23 -13.09 -6.70 -3.07
N SER A 24 -13.78 -7.68 -2.48
CA SER A 24 -15.17 -7.52 -2.03
C SER A 24 -15.29 -6.76 -0.71
N ASN A 25 -14.20 -6.67 0.05
CA ASN A 25 -14.15 -5.95 1.33
C ASN A 25 -12.88 -5.11 1.42
N PRO A 26 -12.88 -3.91 0.79
CA PRO A 26 -11.68 -3.09 0.73
C PRO A 26 -11.20 -2.56 2.08
N LEU A 27 -12.07 -2.54 3.11
CA LEU A 27 -11.71 -2.05 4.44
C LEU A 27 -11.25 -3.15 5.38
N LYS A 28 -11.22 -4.41 4.93
CA LYS A 28 -10.76 -5.53 5.75
C LYS A 28 -9.28 -5.34 6.09
N GLU A 29 -8.93 -5.41 7.37
CA GLU A 29 -7.55 -5.31 7.81
C GLU A 29 -6.77 -6.58 7.51
N MET A 30 -5.57 -6.41 7.00
CA MET A 30 -4.66 -7.50 6.64
C MET A 30 -3.28 -7.19 7.19
N THR A 31 -2.58 -8.22 7.65
CA THR A 31 -1.19 -8.09 8.12
C THR A 31 -0.25 -8.47 7.00
N ILE A 32 0.66 -7.56 6.67
CA ILE A 32 1.65 -7.73 5.61
C ILE A 32 3.04 -7.73 6.22
N HIS A 33 3.86 -8.67 5.81
CA HIS A 33 5.24 -8.77 6.27
C HIS A 33 6.18 -8.04 5.33
N ASN A 34 7.24 -7.46 5.90
CA ASN A 34 8.29 -6.87 5.10
C ASN A 34 8.90 -7.97 4.22
N ARG A 35 9.05 -7.70 2.92
CA ARG A 35 9.55 -8.68 1.94
C ARG A 35 11.00 -9.10 2.16
N PHE A 36 11.74 -8.36 2.99
CA PHE A 36 13.13 -8.66 3.34
C PHE A 36 13.27 -9.25 4.74
N ASN A 37 12.17 -9.73 5.35
CA ASN A 37 12.22 -10.39 6.64
C ASN A 37 13.13 -11.62 6.60
N ASP A 38 13.87 -11.82 7.69
CA ASP A 38 14.68 -13.02 7.91
C ASP A 38 14.41 -13.56 9.34
N GLU A 39 15.16 -14.57 9.76
CA GLU A 39 14.94 -15.18 11.07
C GLU A 39 15.30 -14.26 12.25
N TYR A 40 16.12 -13.24 12.02
CA TYR A 40 16.58 -12.30 13.04
C TYR A 40 15.84 -10.96 13.01
N TYR A 41 15.26 -10.62 11.89
CA TYR A 41 14.69 -9.30 11.67
C TYR A 41 13.35 -9.42 10.95
N GLN A 42 12.28 -9.34 11.74
CA GLN A 42 10.94 -9.50 11.21
C GLN A 42 10.12 -8.26 11.49
N GLN A 43 9.56 -7.70 10.45
CA GLN A 43 8.68 -6.55 10.52
C GLN A 43 7.39 -6.84 9.78
N SER A 44 6.29 -6.36 10.33
CA SER A 44 4.98 -6.46 9.70
C SER A 44 4.18 -5.20 10.00
N ALA A 45 3.17 -4.97 9.19
CA ALA A 45 2.25 -3.86 9.37
C ALA A 45 0.84 -4.29 9.01
N THR A 46 -0.15 -3.66 9.63
CA THR A 46 -1.55 -3.91 9.34
C THR A 46 -2.08 -2.80 8.44
N LEU A 47 -2.73 -3.20 7.34
CA LEU A 47 -3.27 -2.29 6.33
C LEU A 47 -4.67 -2.73 5.95
N PRO A 48 -5.56 -1.80 5.56
CA PRO A 48 -6.81 -2.20 4.92
C PRO A 48 -6.53 -2.80 3.54
N ALA A 49 -7.43 -3.66 3.07
CA ALA A 49 -7.23 -4.39 1.81
C ALA A 49 -7.00 -3.46 0.62
N PHE A 50 -7.62 -2.28 0.59
CA PHE A 50 -7.38 -1.35 -0.52
C PHE A 50 -5.93 -0.85 -0.54
N ALA A 51 -5.31 -0.67 0.62
CA ALA A 51 -3.90 -0.27 0.69
C ALA A 51 -2.97 -1.42 0.31
N VAL A 52 -3.33 -2.66 0.62
CA VAL A 52 -2.57 -3.84 0.20
C VAL A 52 -2.54 -3.94 -1.32
N ALA A 53 -3.65 -3.66 -2.00
CA ALA A 53 -3.70 -3.67 -3.46
C ALA A 53 -2.74 -2.64 -4.07
N ILE A 54 -2.64 -1.46 -3.45
CA ILE A 54 -1.69 -0.44 -3.89
C ILE A 54 -0.26 -0.87 -3.59
N TYR A 55 -0.01 -1.46 -2.43
CA TYR A 55 1.29 -2.03 -2.09
C TYR A 55 1.76 -3.04 -3.14
N ASP A 56 0.89 -3.98 -3.53
CA ASP A 56 1.21 -4.96 -4.55
C ASP A 56 1.53 -4.31 -5.89
N THR A 57 0.82 -3.25 -6.24
CA THR A 57 1.06 -2.48 -7.46
C THR A 57 2.42 -1.79 -7.42
N ILE A 58 2.83 -1.25 -6.27
CA ILE A 58 4.15 -0.64 -6.10
C ILE A 58 5.24 -1.68 -6.33
N ILE A 59 5.12 -2.85 -5.72
CA ILE A 59 6.10 -3.93 -5.88
C ILE A 59 6.17 -4.38 -7.34
N GLY A 60 5.02 -4.55 -7.99
CA GLY A 60 4.96 -4.91 -9.40
C GLY A 60 5.59 -3.85 -10.30
N SER A 61 5.39 -2.57 -9.98
CA SER A 61 5.99 -1.46 -10.73
C SER A 61 7.51 -1.43 -10.59
N GLU A 62 8.03 -1.72 -9.41
CA GLU A 62 9.47 -1.84 -9.20
C GLU A 62 10.06 -2.96 -10.05
N MET A 63 9.40 -4.12 -10.07
CA MET A 63 9.86 -5.27 -10.83
C MET A 63 9.81 -5.06 -12.34
N SER A 64 8.85 -4.27 -12.83
CA SER A 64 8.72 -3.94 -14.25
C SER A 64 9.42 -2.65 -14.64
N GLU A 65 10.14 -2.02 -13.71
CA GLU A 65 10.88 -0.78 -13.91
C GLU A 65 9.98 0.41 -14.28
N ASP A 66 8.72 0.37 -13.87
CA ASP A 66 7.79 1.50 -14.00
C ASP A 66 7.95 2.42 -12.80
N TYR A 67 9.02 3.21 -12.82
CA TYR A 67 9.40 4.05 -11.66
C TYR A 67 8.45 5.22 -11.43
N ASP A 68 7.75 5.69 -12.44
CA ASP A 68 6.74 6.75 -12.28
C ASP A 68 5.58 6.26 -11.41
N THR A 69 5.04 5.08 -11.73
CA THR A 69 3.95 4.48 -10.95
C THR A 69 4.44 4.13 -9.55
N MET A 70 5.64 3.57 -9.44
CA MET A 70 6.24 3.25 -8.14
C MET A 70 6.34 4.50 -7.27
N GLN A 71 6.85 5.61 -7.81
CA GLN A 71 7.04 6.84 -7.05
C GLN A 71 5.71 7.44 -6.59
N LYS A 72 4.70 7.39 -7.44
CA LYS A 72 3.35 7.85 -7.05
C LYS A 72 2.80 7.04 -5.89
N GLY A 73 2.98 5.74 -5.93
CA GLY A 73 2.54 4.84 -4.85
C GLY A 73 3.27 5.10 -3.54
N LEU A 74 4.59 5.27 -3.60
CA LEU A 74 5.40 5.57 -2.41
C LEU A 74 4.96 6.89 -1.77
N THR A 75 4.73 7.92 -2.58
CA THR A 75 4.25 9.22 -2.09
C THR A 75 2.89 9.08 -1.42
N TRP A 76 1.98 8.32 -2.02
CA TRP A 76 0.67 8.07 -1.45
C TRP A 76 0.76 7.35 -0.10
N PHE A 77 1.61 6.32 -0.01
CA PHE A 77 1.83 5.58 1.24
C PHE A 77 2.40 6.48 2.33
N GLN A 78 3.37 7.30 2.01
CA GLN A 78 3.95 8.24 2.98
C GLN A 78 2.89 9.18 3.55
N LYS A 79 1.96 9.60 2.70
CA LYS A 79 0.92 10.55 3.11
C LYS A 79 -0.13 9.91 4.03
N TYR A 80 -0.60 8.71 3.69
CA TYR A 80 -1.75 8.11 4.36
C TYR A 80 -1.40 6.99 5.34
N PHE A 81 -0.27 6.32 5.15
CA PHE A 81 0.15 5.19 5.96
C PHE A 81 1.64 5.32 6.30
N THR A 82 1.99 6.41 6.94
CA THR A 82 3.38 6.79 7.21
C THR A 82 4.14 5.71 7.97
N LYS A 83 3.55 5.16 9.04
CA LYS A 83 4.20 4.12 9.84
C LYS A 83 4.42 2.85 9.05
N GLN A 84 3.39 2.42 8.32
CA GLN A 84 3.45 1.22 7.50
C GLN A 84 4.46 1.38 6.36
N TYR A 85 4.57 2.58 5.81
CA TYR A 85 5.56 2.89 4.80
C TYR A 85 6.98 2.59 5.32
N PHE A 86 7.30 3.06 6.52
CA PHE A 86 8.62 2.82 7.09
C PHE A 86 8.90 1.35 7.39
N VAL A 87 7.87 0.58 7.67
CA VAL A 87 8.02 -0.85 7.93
C VAL A 87 8.17 -1.65 6.63
N LEU A 88 7.40 -1.31 5.59
CA LEU A 88 7.25 -2.15 4.41
C LEU A 88 8.04 -1.67 3.19
N LEU A 89 8.23 -0.37 3.02
CA LEU A 89 8.70 0.21 1.77
C LEU A 89 9.94 1.11 1.91
N ASP A 90 10.32 1.42 3.12
CA ASP A 90 11.51 2.26 3.34
C ASP A 90 12.80 1.45 3.29
#